data_d6d62f0c48ceb5d2684a71aa12c8d076
#
_entry.id   d6d62f0c48ceb5d2684a71aa12c8d076
#
_cell.length_a   1.000
_cell.length_b   1.000
_cell.length_c   1.000
_cell.angle_alpha   90.00
_cell.angle_beta   90.00
_cell.angle_gamma   90.00
#
_symmetry.space_group_name_H-M   'P 1'
#
loop_
_entity.id
_entity.type
_entity.pdbx_description
1 polymer ?
#
loop_
_entity_poly.entity_id
_entity_poly.type
_entity_poly.pdbx_seq_one_letter_code
_entity_poly.pdbx_strand_id
1 'polypeptide(L)'
;GVGIVCMANLGYCKRAGNYASDFKTLSQVDELLPGRTDTMMKNVLSGDEDFVRFTGPDITWNSTLYSGLHNTQFYWSISNPSVSDLMHRMVLNEPVLWMYKGLDDRTALEALVSVGYYVCSAEDASKVPYGFEQIWEGENGYRIYQNKYTLPLGYTYTSAVSVDDTKDMDALQLQEIMLGSAVLEKGAEQYPTQ
;
A
#
# COMPACT_ATOMS: atom_id res chain seq x y z
N GLY A 1 -29.60 -27.85 20.33
CA GLY A 1 -28.69 -28.24 19.26
C GLY A 1 -27.62 -27.20 18.91
N VAL A 2 -28.03 -26.01 18.48
CA VAL A 2 -27.09 -24.97 17.95
C VAL A 2 -26.09 -24.51 19.01
N GLY A 3 -26.50 -24.33 20.25
CA GLY A 3 -25.60 -23.91 21.35
C GLY A 3 -24.46 -24.91 21.63
N ILE A 4 -24.73 -26.21 21.54
CA ILE A 4 -23.71 -27.25 21.73
C ILE A 4 -22.70 -27.26 20.58
N VAL A 5 -23.15 -27.07 19.36
CA VAL A 5 -22.27 -27.00 18.17
C VAL A 5 -21.37 -25.77 18.25
N CYS A 6 -21.91 -24.62 18.66
CA CYS A 6 -21.10 -23.40 18.84
C CYS A 6 -20.06 -23.56 19.97
N MET A 7 -20.44 -24.18 21.09
CA MET A 7 -19.52 -24.44 22.21
C MET A 7 -18.45 -25.48 21.85
N ALA A 8 -18.81 -26.53 21.10
CA ALA A 8 -17.86 -27.53 20.63
C ALA A 8 -16.88 -26.90 19.61
N ASN A 9 -17.36 -26.05 18.73
CA ASN A 9 -16.53 -25.36 17.75
C ASN A 9 -15.56 -24.36 18.42
N LEU A 10 -16.05 -23.56 19.38
CA LEU A 10 -15.22 -22.70 20.20
C LEU A 10 -14.20 -23.48 21.03
N GLY A 11 -14.59 -24.63 21.60
CA GLY A 11 -13.70 -25.51 22.34
C GLY A 11 -12.63 -26.16 21.46
N TYR A 12 -12.98 -26.53 20.24
CA TYR A 12 -12.04 -27.05 19.24
C TYR A 12 -11.06 -25.97 18.79
N CYS A 13 -11.53 -24.81 18.41
CA CYS A 13 -10.69 -23.69 18.02
C CYS A 13 -9.73 -23.25 19.13
N LYS A 14 -10.15 -23.32 20.41
CA LYS A 14 -9.30 -22.95 21.54
C LYS A 14 -8.29 -24.02 21.97
N ARG A 15 -8.56 -25.32 21.75
CA ARG A 15 -7.77 -26.42 22.35
C ARG A 15 -7.03 -27.30 21.37
N ALA A 16 -7.47 -27.46 20.14
CA ALA A 16 -6.96 -28.51 19.27
C ALA A 16 -6.36 -27.99 17.96
N GLY A 17 -6.48 -26.72 17.64
CA GLY A 17 -5.98 -26.18 16.40
C GLY A 17 -4.74 -25.32 16.61
N ASN A 18 -3.87 -25.29 15.62
CA ASN A 18 -2.80 -24.32 15.49
C ASN A 18 -3.34 -22.86 15.54
N TYR A 19 -4.64 -22.69 15.41
CA TYR A 19 -5.32 -21.40 15.50
C TYR A 19 -5.19 -20.71 16.87
N ALA A 20 -5.04 -21.46 17.97
CA ALA A 20 -4.92 -20.86 19.29
C ALA A 20 -3.59 -20.07 19.44
N SER A 21 -2.55 -20.42 18.68
CA SER A 21 -1.28 -19.71 18.66
C SER A 21 -1.35 -18.41 17.85
N ASP A 22 -2.34 -18.31 16.94
CA ASP A 22 -2.49 -17.15 16.05
C ASP A 22 -3.30 -16.02 16.71
N PHE A 23 -4.00 -16.33 17.82
CA PHE A 23 -4.71 -15.32 18.58
C PHE A 23 -3.77 -14.67 19.62
N LYS A 24 -3.74 -13.35 19.59
CA LYS A 24 -3.02 -12.54 20.57
C LYS A 24 -4.01 -11.92 21.55
N THR A 25 -3.61 -11.79 22.80
CA THR A 25 -4.34 -10.95 23.77
C THR A 25 -4.14 -9.48 23.42
N LEU A 26 -5.04 -8.61 23.90
CA LEU A 26 -4.87 -7.17 23.73
C LEU A 26 -3.52 -6.67 24.24
N SER A 27 -3.07 -7.15 25.41
CA SER A 27 -1.76 -6.80 25.97
C SER A 27 -0.60 -7.23 25.07
N GLN A 28 -0.67 -8.40 24.45
CA GLN A 28 0.35 -8.85 23.48
C GLN A 28 0.33 -8.00 22.19
N VAL A 29 -0.84 -7.52 21.78
CA VAL A 29 -0.93 -6.58 20.64
C VAL A 29 -0.30 -5.24 21.02
N ASP A 30 -0.60 -4.71 22.21
CA ASP A 30 -0.04 -3.46 22.70
C ASP A 30 1.50 -3.52 22.86
N GLU A 31 2.05 -4.66 23.25
CA GLU A 31 3.50 -4.88 23.33
C GLU A 31 4.16 -4.93 21.94
N LEU A 32 3.46 -5.42 20.93
CA LEU A 32 3.99 -5.54 19.57
C LEU A 32 3.94 -4.21 18.78
N LEU A 33 2.95 -3.36 19.07
CA LEU A 33 2.72 -2.12 18.33
C LEU A 33 3.88 -1.11 18.40
N PRO A 34 4.50 -0.85 19.57
CA PRO A 34 5.54 0.18 19.69
C PRO A 34 6.78 -0.04 18.82
N GLY A 35 7.08 -1.30 18.47
CA GLY A 35 8.22 -1.64 17.62
C GLY A 35 7.92 -1.67 16.13
N ARG A 36 6.69 -1.40 15.72
CA ARG A 36 6.28 -1.53 14.32
C ARG A 36 6.49 -0.23 13.55
N THR A 37 6.81 -0.39 12.27
CA THR A 37 7.02 0.71 11.32
C THR A 37 5.83 1.66 11.24
N ASP A 38 4.60 1.13 11.25
CA ASP A 38 3.38 1.93 11.22
C ASP A 38 3.16 2.77 12.48
N THR A 39 3.60 2.28 13.65
CA THR A 39 3.55 3.08 14.90
C THR A 39 4.55 4.24 14.85
N MET A 40 5.75 4.02 14.33
CA MET A 40 6.73 5.08 14.13
C MET A 40 6.20 6.15 13.18
N MET A 41 5.61 5.73 12.06
CA MET A 41 4.98 6.62 11.09
C MET A 41 3.88 7.47 11.73
N LYS A 42 3.04 6.88 12.55
CA LYS A 42 1.98 7.61 13.26
C LYS A 42 2.54 8.73 14.14
N ASN A 43 3.65 8.50 14.81
CA ASN A 43 4.29 9.51 15.65
C ASN A 43 4.90 10.65 14.83
N VAL A 44 5.47 10.34 13.66
CA VAL A 44 6.06 11.35 12.76
C VAL A 44 4.99 12.15 12.03
N LEU A 45 3.90 11.49 11.62
CA LEU A 45 2.77 12.10 10.90
C LEU A 45 1.72 12.71 11.83
N SER A 46 1.91 12.70 13.14
CA SER A 46 0.99 13.34 14.08
C SER A 46 0.96 14.86 13.84
N GLY A 47 -0.07 15.34 13.16
CA GLY A 47 -0.23 16.73 12.77
C GLY A 47 -0.34 16.97 11.25
N ASP A 48 -0.12 15.96 10.45
CA ASP A 48 -0.44 16.02 9.02
C ASP A 48 -1.93 15.66 8.84
N GLU A 49 -2.72 16.64 8.39
CA GLU A 49 -4.16 16.46 8.15
C GLU A 49 -4.45 15.92 6.74
N ASP A 50 -3.44 15.90 5.87
CA ASP A 50 -3.59 15.45 4.50
C ASP A 50 -3.57 13.93 4.39
N PHE A 51 -4.37 13.40 3.46
CA PHE A 51 -4.33 11.98 3.13
C PHE A 51 -3.02 11.62 2.45
N VAL A 52 -2.26 10.73 3.07
CA VAL A 52 -0.98 10.26 2.55
C VAL A 52 -0.81 8.76 2.83
N ARG A 53 -0.14 8.05 1.93
CA ARG A 53 0.28 6.66 2.11
C ARG A 53 1.76 6.58 2.42
N PHE A 54 2.15 5.47 3.01
CA PHE A 54 3.56 5.12 3.15
C PHE A 54 3.85 3.73 2.59
N THR A 55 5.11 3.47 2.27
CA THR A 55 5.62 2.19 1.78
C THR A 55 6.96 1.85 2.42
N GLY A 56 7.47 0.66 2.18
CA GLY A 56 8.78 0.22 2.67
C GLY A 56 8.91 -1.30 2.73
N PRO A 57 10.13 -1.84 2.82
CA PRO A 57 10.38 -3.28 2.74
C PRO A 57 9.85 -4.07 3.94
N ASP A 58 9.81 -3.46 5.14
CA ASP A 58 9.45 -4.13 6.40
C ASP A 58 7.97 -3.97 6.78
N ILE A 59 7.16 -3.44 5.86
CA ILE A 59 5.73 -3.25 6.12
C ILE A 59 5.00 -4.59 6.01
N THR A 60 4.24 -4.92 7.04
CA THR A 60 3.41 -6.13 7.06
C THR A 60 2.06 -5.85 6.38
N TRP A 61 1.54 -6.79 5.60
CA TRP A 61 0.21 -6.71 5.02
C TRP A 61 -0.85 -6.36 6.08
N ASN A 62 -1.74 -5.45 5.71
CA ASN A 62 -2.84 -5.01 6.56
C ASN A 62 -2.44 -4.41 7.91
N SER A 63 -1.17 -4.04 8.11
CA SER A 63 -0.71 -3.43 9.38
C SER A 63 -1.48 -2.16 9.72
N THR A 64 -1.91 -1.44 8.70
CA THR A 64 -2.67 -0.19 8.84
C THR A 64 -4.05 -0.33 9.48
N LEU A 65 -4.62 -1.54 9.53
CA LEU A 65 -5.86 -1.81 10.26
C LEU A 65 -5.77 -1.46 11.75
N TYR A 66 -4.57 -1.47 12.31
CA TYR A 66 -4.33 -1.14 13.73
C TYR A 66 -3.92 0.31 13.95
N SER A 67 -3.16 0.87 13.01
CA SER A 67 -2.58 2.21 13.15
C SER A 67 -3.52 3.32 12.73
N GLY A 68 -4.49 3.03 11.85
CA GLY A 68 -5.33 4.03 11.20
C GLY A 68 -4.59 4.84 10.13
N LEU A 69 -3.38 4.42 9.76
CA LEU A 69 -2.60 4.97 8.64
C LEU A 69 -2.95 4.25 7.34
N HIS A 70 -2.36 4.69 6.22
CA HIS A 70 -2.60 4.13 4.91
C HIS A 70 -1.28 3.66 4.28
N ASN A 71 -1.28 2.49 3.66
CA ASN A 71 -0.13 1.98 2.92
C ASN A 71 -0.56 1.33 1.59
N THR A 72 0.41 0.87 0.81
CA THR A 72 0.19 0.17 -0.46
C THR A 72 0.33 -1.34 -0.34
N GLN A 73 0.52 -1.87 0.88
CA GLN A 73 0.75 -3.29 1.13
C GLN A 73 -0.46 -3.89 1.84
N PHE A 74 -1.21 -4.71 1.12
CA PHE A 74 -2.43 -5.28 1.66
C PHE A 74 -2.68 -6.71 1.17
N TYR A 75 -3.38 -7.47 1.99
CA TYR A 75 -3.98 -8.74 1.67
C TYR A 75 -5.49 -8.59 1.64
N TRP A 76 -6.11 -8.98 0.52
CA TRP A 76 -7.56 -8.87 0.36
C TRP A 76 -8.10 -10.06 -0.43
N SER A 77 -8.84 -10.96 0.20
CA SER A 77 -9.37 -12.18 -0.41
C SER A 77 -10.37 -11.91 -1.56
N ILE A 78 -10.98 -10.73 -1.57
CA ILE A 78 -11.91 -10.28 -2.61
C ILE A 78 -11.40 -8.94 -3.12
N SER A 79 -10.45 -8.95 -4.06
CA SER A 79 -9.91 -7.73 -4.64
C SER A 79 -10.82 -7.15 -5.72
N ASN A 80 -10.77 -5.83 -5.88
CA ASN A 80 -11.42 -5.16 -6.98
C ASN A 80 -10.74 -5.56 -8.30
N PRO A 81 -11.48 -6.04 -9.31
CA PRO A 81 -10.91 -6.44 -10.60
C PRO A 81 -10.06 -5.35 -11.25
N SER A 82 -10.47 -4.09 -11.19
CA SER A 82 -9.71 -2.97 -11.78
C SER A 82 -8.35 -2.76 -11.10
N VAL A 83 -8.25 -2.99 -9.78
CA VAL A 83 -6.96 -2.94 -9.07
C VAL A 83 -6.07 -4.09 -9.52
N SER A 84 -6.61 -5.31 -9.58
CA SER A 84 -5.86 -6.48 -10.04
C SER A 84 -5.38 -6.33 -11.49
N ASP A 85 -6.23 -5.78 -12.36
CA ASP A 85 -5.87 -5.53 -13.76
C ASP A 85 -4.76 -4.48 -13.88
N LEU A 86 -4.85 -3.37 -13.15
CA LEU A 86 -3.79 -2.36 -13.11
C LEU A 86 -2.47 -2.96 -12.64
N MET A 87 -2.47 -3.70 -11.51
CA MET A 87 -1.27 -4.32 -10.98
C MET A 87 -0.64 -5.30 -11.97
N HIS A 88 -1.45 -6.11 -12.65
CA HIS A 88 -1.00 -7.04 -13.68
C HIS A 88 -0.40 -6.30 -14.89
N ARG A 89 -1.07 -5.28 -15.39
CA ARG A 89 -0.58 -4.46 -16.52
C ARG A 89 0.71 -3.71 -16.19
N MET A 90 0.89 -3.31 -14.93
CA MET A 90 2.13 -2.68 -14.46
C MET A 90 3.26 -3.67 -14.20
N VAL A 91 3.01 -4.98 -14.34
CA VAL A 91 4.00 -6.04 -14.11
C VAL A 91 4.66 -5.88 -12.72
N LEU A 92 3.82 -5.63 -11.71
CA LEU A 92 4.29 -5.47 -10.35
C LEU A 92 4.62 -6.84 -9.74
N ASN A 93 5.67 -6.86 -8.94
CA ASN A 93 6.19 -8.08 -8.30
C ASN A 93 5.29 -8.52 -7.14
N GLU A 94 4.11 -8.99 -7.45
CA GLU A 94 3.14 -9.51 -6.50
C GLU A 94 3.11 -11.04 -6.50
N PRO A 95 3.07 -11.68 -5.34
CA PRO A 95 3.09 -13.14 -5.26
C PRO A 95 1.81 -13.78 -5.77
N VAL A 96 0.66 -13.11 -5.57
CA VAL A 96 -0.67 -13.57 -5.97
C VAL A 96 -1.64 -12.39 -6.09
N LEU A 97 -2.74 -12.57 -6.83
CA LEU A 97 -3.72 -11.53 -7.17
C LEU A 97 -4.46 -10.87 -5.97
N TRP A 98 -4.29 -11.37 -4.77
CA TRP A 98 -4.90 -10.83 -3.54
C TRP A 98 -3.89 -10.40 -2.48
N MET A 99 -2.60 -10.38 -2.81
CA MET A 99 -1.52 -9.98 -1.92
C MET A 99 -0.63 -8.96 -2.63
N TYR A 100 -0.69 -7.72 -2.21
CA TYR A 100 0.04 -6.62 -2.83
C TYR A 100 1.16 -6.15 -1.91
N LYS A 101 2.37 -6.03 -2.44
CA LYS A 101 3.58 -5.64 -1.72
C LYS A 101 4.08 -4.23 -2.02
N GLY A 102 3.20 -3.37 -2.47
CA GLY A 102 3.57 -2.03 -2.88
C GLY A 102 3.62 -1.89 -4.41
N LEU A 103 4.39 -0.93 -4.87
CA LEU A 103 4.47 -0.54 -6.29
C LEU A 103 5.88 -0.72 -6.85
N ASP A 104 6.64 -1.70 -6.34
CA ASP A 104 8.00 -2.06 -6.74
C ASP A 104 8.99 -0.88 -6.68
N ASP A 105 8.82 -0.01 -5.67
CA ASP A 105 9.65 1.18 -5.45
C ASP A 105 9.69 2.13 -6.68
N ARG A 106 8.61 2.14 -7.48
CA ARG A 106 8.48 2.96 -8.67
C ARG A 106 7.87 4.31 -8.31
N THR A 107 8.72 5.31 -8.08
CA THR A 107 8.35 6.66 -7.63
C THR A 107 7.17 7.27 -8.39
N ALA A 108 7.09 7.08 -9.70
CA ALA A 108 6.00 7.61 -10.51
C ALA A 108 4.65 7.00 -10.14
N LEU A 109 4.57 5.68 -9.96
CA LEU A 109 3.35 5.01 -9.50
C LEU A 109 3.01 5.38 -8.07
N GLU A 110 4.02 5.46 -7.21
CA GLU A 110 3.86 5.86 -5.82
C GLU A 110 3.31 7.28 -5.70
N ALA A 111 3.80 8.21 -6.52
CA ALA A 111 3.29 9.57 -6.58
C ALA A 111 1.81 9.62 -6.96
N LEU A 112 1.40 8.87 -8.01
CA LEU A 112 0.02 8.80 -8.50
C LEU A 112 -0.97 8.28 -7.45
N VAL A 113 -0.52 7.43 -6.52
CA VAL A 113 -1.38 6.87 -5.46
C VAL A 113 -1.12 7.52 -4.09
N SER A 114 -0.57 8.72 -4.06
CA SER A 114 -0.34 9.49 -2.83
C SER A 114 0.60 8.82 -1.84
N VAL A 115 1.63 8.10 -2.28
CA VAL A 115 2.70 7.61 -1.40
C VAL A 115 3.65 8.75 -1.11
N GLY A 116 3.54 9.29 0.09
CA GLY A 116 4.36 10.42 0.56
C GLY A 116 5.60 10.01 1.35
N TYR A 117 5.63 8.78 1.87
CA TYR A 117 6.72 8.36 2.76
C TYR A 117 7.21 6.95 2.45
N TYR A 118 8.52 6.78 2.58
CA TYR A 118 9.20 5.49 2.55
C TYR A 118 9.89 5.25 3.89
N VAL A 119 9.70 4.05 4.45
CA VAL A 119 10.23 3.68 5.77
C VAL A 119 11.07 2.44 5.64
N CYS A 120 12.32 2.50 6.09
CA CYS A 120 13.20 1.35 6.08
C CYS A 120 14.21 1.39 7.23
N SER A 121 14.87 0.27 7.48
CA SER A 121 16.05 0.22 8.32
C SER A 121 17.23 0.95 7.68
N ALA A 122 18.23 1.30 8.48
CA ALA A 122 19.47 1.91 7.96
C ALA A 122 20.20 0.99 6.95
N GLU A 123 20.06 -0.33 7.10
CA GLU A 123 20.64 -1.33 6.20
C GLU A 123 20.00 -1.30 4.81
N ASP A 124 18.71 -0.96 4.76
CA ASP A 124 17.92 -0.90 3.53
C ASP A 124 17.89 0.49 2.87
N ALA A 125 18.67 1.45 3.40
CA ALA A 125 18.72 2.82 2.87
C ALA A 125 19.12 2.90 1.37
N SER A 126 19.85 1.92 0.87
CA SER A 126 20.22 1.83 -0.55
C SER A 126 19.04 1.45 -1.48
N LYS A 127 17.93 0.99 -0.91
CA LYS A 127 16.71 0.63 -1.65
C LYS A 127 15.73 1.79 -1.78
N VAL A 128 16.00 2.91 -1.12
CA VAL A 128 15.12 4.10 -1.16
C VAL A 128 14.99 4.58 -2.60
N PRO A 129 13.76 4.74 -3.12
CA PRO A 129 13.54 5.14 -4.50
C PRO A 129 14.05 6.55 -4.78
N TYR A 130 14.29 6.84 -6.06
CA TYR A 130 14.64 8.19 -6.50
C TYR A 130 13.56 9.20 -6.10
N GLY A 131 13.98 10.39 -5.65
CA GLY A 131 13.05 11.48 -5.30
C GLY A 131 12.54 11.45 -3.86
N PHE A 132 12.98 10.48 -3.07
CA PHE A 132 12.72 10.46 -1.64
C PHE A 132 13.91 11.05 -0.86
N GLU A 133 13.63 11.95 0.08
CA GLU A 133 14.63 12.59 0.94
C GLU A 133 14.41 12.23 2.39
N GLN A 134 15.49 11.91 3.10
CA GLN A 134 15.43 11.58 4.52
C GLN A 134 14.95 12.80 5.33
N ILE A 135 13.92 12.59 6.13
CA ILE A 135 13.34 13.60 7.03
C ILE A 135 13.47 13.23 8.51
N TRP A 136 13.66 11.95 8.80
CA TRP A 136 13.72 11.47 10.17
C TRP A 136 14.60 10.23 10.31
N GLU A 137 15.25 10.09 11.47
CA GLU A 137 15.99 8.89 11.89
C GLU A 137 15.74 8.63 13.37
N GLY A 138 15.35 7.40 13.68
CA GLY A 138 15.07 6.97 15.04
C GLY A 138 16.26 6.26 15.69
N GLU A 139 16.28 6.25 17.03
CA GLU A 139 17.30 5.55 17.83
C GLU A 139 17.34 4.03 17.55
N ASN A 140 16.24 3.47 17.05
CA ASN A 140 16.14 2.06 16.65
C ASN A 140 16.73 1.75 15.27
N GLY A 141 17.38 2.73 14.61
CA GLY A 141 18.01 2.58 13.31
C GLY A 141 17.04 2.62 12.12
N TYR A 142 15.77 2.94 12.32
CA TYR A 142 14.84 3.18 11.23
C TYR A 142 14.91 4.62 10.72
N ARG A 143 14.65 4.78 9.42
CA ARG A 143 14.63 6.07 8.74
C ARG A 143 13.34 6.28 7.99
N ILE A 144 12.91 7.52 7.91
CA ILE A 144 11.74 7.94 7.14
C ILE A 144 12.20 8.93 6.07
N TYR A 145 11.77 8.70 4.86
CA TYR A 145 12.05 9.52 3.68
C TYR A 145 10.74 10.06 3.13
N GLN A 146 10.72 11.32 2.75
CA GLN A 146 9.58 11.99 2.14
C GLN A 146 9.72 12.02 0.62
N ASN A 147 8.65 11.65 -0.09
CA ASN A 147 8.56 11.72 -1.53
C ASN A 147 8.29 13.17 -1.99
N LYS A 148 9.18 13.74 -2.78
CA LYS A 148 9.05 15.10 -3.33
C LYS A 148 7.96 15.23 -4.39
N TYR A 149 7.51 14.14 -4.97
CA TYR A 149 6.59 14.10 -6.12
C TYR A 149 5.19 13.64 -5.74
N THR A 150 4.90 13.45 -4.45
CA THR A 150 3.59 13.00 -3.98
C THR A 150 2.49 13.88 -4.50
N LEU A 151 1.49 13.26 -5.13
CA LEU A 151 0.24 13.91 -5.50
C LEU A 151 -0.78 13.79 -4.36
N PRO A 152 -1.69 14.74 -4.20
CA PRO A 152 -2.80 14.60 -3.26
C PRO A 152 -3.73 13.46 -3.68
N LEU A 153 -4.60 12.98 -2.77
CA LEU A 153 -5.56 11.92 -3.07
C LEU A 153 -6.46 12.23 -4.28
N GLY A 154 -6.79 13.49 -4.48
CA GLY A 154 -7.57 13.97 -5.62
C GLY A 154 -6.77 14.98 -6.44
N TYR A 155 -6.59 14.70 -7.73
CA TYR A 155 -5.97 15.59 -8.70
C TYR A 155 -6.72 15.48 -10.05
N THR A 156 -6.47 16.41 -10.96
CA THR A 156 -7.19 16.50 -12.23
C THR A 156 -6.24 16.39 -13.41
N TYR A 157 -6.73 15.81 -14.47
CA TYR A 157 -6.06 15.81 -15.78
C TYR A 157 -6.75 16.77 -16.74
N THR A 158 -5.98 17.33 -17.65
CA THR A 158 -6.50 18.15 -18.77
C THR A 158 -6.58 17.38 -20.09
N SER A 159 -6.04 16.16 -20.10
CA SER A 159 -6.06 15.25 -21.24
C SER A 159 -6.51 13.87 -20.83
N ALA A 160 -7.01 13.09 -21.79
CA ALA A 160 -7.41 11.71 -21.57
C ALA A 160 -7.04 10.83 -22.77
N VAL A 161 -6.83 9.55 -22.50
CA VAL A 161 -6.65 8.49 -23.49
C VAL A 161 -7.64 7.37 -23.23
N SER A 162 -8.04 6.65 -24.29
CA SER A 162 -8.88 5.47 -24.12
C SER A 162 -8.07 4.31 -23.57
N VAL A 163 -8.68 3.52 -22.72
CA VAL A 163 -8.12 2.21 -22.29
C VAL A 163 -7.77 1.34 -23.52
N ASP A 164 -8.57 1.42 -24.60
CA ASP A 164 -8.32 0.65 -25.81
C ASP A 164 -7.01 1.06 -26.51
N ASP A 165 -6.67 2.34 -26.49
CA ASP A 165 -5.42 2.86 -27.06
C ASP A 165 -4.17 2.47 -26.24
N THR A 166 -4.36 2.03 -25.02
CA THR A 166 -3.27 1.62 -24.13
C THR A 166 -3.02 0.10 -24.09
N LYS A 167 -3.77 -0.70 -24.86
CA LYS A 167 -3.72 -2.17 -24.75
C LYS A 167 -2.38 -2.78 -25.14
N ASP A 168 -1.72 -2.21 -26.15
CA ASP A 168 -0.44 -2.68 -26.66
C ASP A 168 0.77 -1.99 -26.01
N MET A 169 0.54 -1.11 -25.06
CA MET A 169 1.59 -0.41 -24.32
C MET A 169 2.22 -1.35 -23.28
N ASP A 170 3.53 -1.27 -23.16
CA ASP A 170 4.23 -1.89 -22.03
C ASP A 170 3.99 -1.11 -20.72
N ALA A 171 4.45 -1.68 -19.61
CA ALA A 171 4.21 -1.13 -18.28
C ALA A 171 4.83 0.27 -18.07
N LEU A 172 5.96 0.57 -18.73
CA LEU A 172 6.63 1.86 -18.62
C LEU A 172 5.89 2.93 -19.44
N GLN A 173 5.49 2.58 -20.67
CA GLN A 173 4.68 3.44 -21.52
C GLN A 173 3.35 3.81 -20.87
N LEU A 174 2.67 2.80 -20.28
CA LEU A 174 1.42 3.05 -19.58
C LEU A 174 1.63 3.93 -18.34
N GLN A 175 2.67 3.72 -17.57
CA GLN A 175 3.03 4.59 -16.46
C GLN A 175 3.28 6.03 -16.90
N GLU A 176 3.99 6.24 -18.01
CA GLU A 176 4.27 7.56 -18.55
C GLU A 176 3.00 8.28 -18.97
N ILE A 177 2.10 7.59 -19.66
CA ILE A 177 0.78 8.14 -20.02
C ILE A 177 -0.02 8.53 -18.76
N MET A 178 -0.04 7.71 -17.74
CA MET A 178 -0.79 7.98 -16.51
C MET A 178 -0.26 9.18 -15.72
N LEU A 179 0.98 9.61 -15.94
CA LEU A 179 1.50 10.85 -15.33
C LEU A 179 0.92 12.11 -15.98
N GLY A 180 0.48 12.04 -17.23
CA GLY A 180 0.02 13.21 -17.98
C GLY A 180 -1.45 13.18 -18.39
N SER A 181 -2.08 11.99 -18.43
CA SER A 181 -3.45 11.81 -18.95
C SER A 181 -4.26 10.83 -18.09
N ALA A 182 -5.55 11.09 -18.01
CA ALA A 182 -6.49 10.11 -17.46
C ALA A 182 -6.70 8.95 -18.45
N VAL A 183 -6.64 7.72 -18.00
CA VAL A 183 -6.98 6.54 -18.80
C VAL A 183 -8.44 6.19 -18.55
N LEU A 184 -9.29 6.31 -19.56
CA LEU A 184 -10.74 6.21 -19.46
C LEU A 184 -11.29 5.02 -20.27
N GLU A 185 -12.21 4.28 -19.69
CA GLU A 185 -12.95 3.23 -20.42
C GLU A 185 -13.91 3.80 -21.48
N LYS A 186 -14.46 4.98 -21.21
CA LYS A 186 -15.42 5.67 -22.11
C LYS A 186 -15.24 7.18 -21.99
N GLY A 187 -15.52 7.88 -23.09
CA GLY A 187 -15.57 9.33 -23.12
C GLY A 187 -14.21 10.01 -23.26
N ALA A 188 -13.14 9.26 -23.52
CA ALA A 188 -11.80 9.82 -23.75
C ALA A 188 -11.78 10.82 -24.93
N GLU A 189 -12.60 10.58 -25.96
CA GLU A 189 -12.74 11.41 -27.16
C GLU A 189 -13.25 12.84 -26.89
N GLN A 190 -13.76 13.11 -25.70
CA GLN A 190 -14.22 14.43 -25.27
C GLN A 190 -13.09 15.34 -24.76
N TYR A 191 -11.90 14.78 -24.59
CA TYR A 191 -10.73 15.47 -24.04
C TYR A 191 -9.56 15.46 -25.03
N PRO A 192 -8.64 16.43 -24.93
CA PRO A 192 -7.41 16.41 -25.70
C PRO A 192 -6.60 15.15 -25.39
N THR A 193 -5.92 14.62 -26.39
CA THR A 193 -4.85 13.61 -26.22
C THR A 193 -3.50 14.31 -26.10
N GLN A 194 -2.59 13.73 -25.36
CA GLN A 194 -1.18 14.16 -25.32
C GLN A 194 -0.41 13.63 -26.52
#